data_26d22e9025497608b61cbc31ca7e1ea3
#
_entry.id   26d22e9025497608b61cbc31ca7e1ea3
#
_cell.length_a   1.000
_cell.length_b   1.000
_cell.length_c   1.000
_cell.angle_alpha   90.00
_cell.angle_beta   90.00
_cell.angle_gamma   90.00
#
_symmetry.space_group_name_H-M   'P 1'
#
loop_
_entity.id
_entity.type
_entity.pdbx_description
1 polymer ?
#
loop_
_entity_poly.entity_id
_entity_poly.type
_entity_poly.pdbx_seq_one_letter_code
_entity_poly.pdbx_strand_id
1 'polypeptide(L)'
;MKYNNTSEINPLDYILGQERAVEAMELGLKINNPAYNIYIAGEPGTGKSTYALKVLNEYASKKNTHKDWCYIYNFENPREPIIVELEKGFGRELKKDMEKLIESLLEDFKNAFESENFEIEKNKLLDEYEIEKDMLLKQIKKYGEEKGFKLKQSKMGIVFIPLKEEEDESDESDEEFYKAKRELENMAIQVVYKIRNLEEIAEKAVLELEEEIAKLVVEPHIKRLCEKYENYDKIQTYLENIKKDIIEYMYLFYLDEEELKDKYDKEHFIKYKINLFVDNGSSKNKESAPVVVEINPSPANLFGKAEYDYANGNIKTDFTKLLSGAFHRANGGYLVLYADQLLKYTMSWEILKKTLQTKKVILETQTAIKPENMPLDVKLVLIGSHYIYDILYRYDEDFEKYFKVFVDFDSEMDKNEDNEEGIARFIAYQCDKNNLRHFTKSAVEEVIKFSTRLSGDLEKLSTKFNKIMEVVIEGSAYAEFRNSEYTKQCDVKKAISEKRKRI
;
A
#
# COMPACT_ATOMS: atom_id res chain seq x y z
N MET A 1 16.08 -10.73 52.74
CA MET A 1 14.69 -10.40 52.38
C MET A 1 13.95 -9.79 53.59
N LYS A 2 13.46 -8.54 53.50
CA LYS A 2 12.87 -7.74 54.59
C LYS A 2 11.34 -7.50 54.37
N TYR A 3 10.57 -8.53 54.06
CA TYR A 3 9.13 -8.44 53.85
C TYR A 3 8.43 -9.69 54.39
N ASN A 4 7.12 -9.58 54.72
CA ASN A 4 6.31 -10.70 55.14
C ASN A 4 5.62 -11.42 53.97
N ASN A 5 5.23 -10.67 52.96
CA ASN A 5 4.60 -11.18 51.75
C ASN A 5 4.91 -10.28 50.55
N THR A 6 4.61 -10.77 49.31
CA THR A 6 4.97 -10.09 48.07
C THR A 6 4.14 -8.82 47.78
N SER A 7 3.06 -8.53 48.53
CA SER A 7 2.34 -7.25 48.36
C SER A 7 3.10 -6.04 48.94
N GLU A 8 4.14 -6.31 49.77
CA GLU A 8 4.98 -5.29 50.41
C GLU A 8 6.20 -4.90 49.56
N ILE A 9 6.42 -5.54 48.40
CA ILE A 9 7.60 -5.34 47.56
C ILE A 9 7.22 -4.67 46.25
N ASN A 10 8.10 -3.76 45.78
CA ASN A 10 7.93 -3.17 44.47
C ASN A 10 8.06 -4.22 43.37
N PRO A 11 7.13 -4.28 42.40
CA PRO A 11 7.19 -5.20 41.29
C PRO A 11 8.48 -5.05 40.47
N LEU A 12 8.86 -6.13 39.76
CA LEU A 12 10.01 -6.12 38.86
C LEU A 12 9.70 -5.29 37.62
N ASP A 13 10.57 -4.35 37.28
CA ASP A 13 10.43 -3.46 36.11
C ASP A 13 11.50 -3.70 35.02
N TYR A 14 12.47 -4.61 35.28
CA TYR A 14 13.56 -5.00 34.39
C TYR A 14 13.57 -6.52 34.13
N ILE A 15 14.46 -6.97 33.25
CA ILE A 15 14.68 -8.42 33.04
C ILE A 15 15.77 -8.91 33.97
N LEU A 16 15.51 -9.99 34.69
CA LEU A 16 16.37 -10.51 35.73
C LEU A 16 17.44 -11.48 35.15
N GLY A 17 18.69 -11.32 35.56
CA GLY A 17 19.80 -12.23 35.24
C GLY A 17 20.17 -12.28 33.76
N GLN A 18 20.02 -11.15 33.03
CA GLN A 18 20.27 -11.06 31.59
C GLN A 18 21.11 -9.83 31.24
N GLU A 19 22.04 -9.43 32.09
CA GLU A 19 22.81 -8.18 31.94
C GLU A 19 23.54 -8.12 30.62
N ARG A 20 24.20 -9.21 30.20
CA ARG A 20 24.93 -9.32 28.91
C ARG A 20 23.97 -9.15 27.71
N ALA A 21 22.81 -9.77 27.79
CA ALA A 21 21.79 -9.68 26.74
C ALA A 21 21.26 -8.25 26.62
N VAL A 22 21.06 -7.55 27.75
CA VAL A 22 20.62 -6.14 27.80
C VAL A 22 21.65 -5.24 27.14
N GLU A 23 22.93 -5.35 27.49
CA GLU A 23 24.02 -4.56 26.92
C GLU A 23 24.16 -4.78 25.42
N ALA A 24 24.11 -6.05 24.97
CA ALA A 24 24.18 -6.39 23.55
C ALA A 24 22.97 -5.84 22.75
N MET A 25 21.77 -5.94 23.31
CA MET A 25 20.56 -5.39 22.69
C MET A 25 20.63 -3.87 22.55
N GLU A 26 21.03 -3.16 23.60
CA GLU A 26 21.22 -1.71 23.57
C GLU A 26 22.26 -1.29 22.54
N LEU A 27 23.40 -1.97 22.47
CA LEU A 27 24.42 -1.72 21.46
C LEU A 27 23.84 -1.86 20.05
N GLY A 28 23.14 -2.96 19.78
CA GLY A 28 22.54 -3.24 18.48
C GLY A 28 21.50 -2.21 18.06
N LEU A 29 20.74 -1.67 19.01
CA LEU A 29 19.74 -0.64 18.75
C LEU A 29 20.33 0.77 18.56
N LYS A 30 21.45 1.06 19.21
CA LYS A 30 22.17 2.34 19.07
C LYS A 30 22.91 2.46 17.73
N ILE A 31 23.37 1.33 17.16
CA ILE A 31 24.09 1.34 15.87
C ILE A 31 23.11 1.47 14.72
N ASN A 32 23.15 2.60 14.04
CA ASN A 32 22.34 2.84 12.83
C ASN A 32 23.11 2.39 11.57
N ASN A 33 23.22 1.07 11.38
CA ASN A 33 23.85 0.49 10.20
C ASN A 33 23.00 -0.73 9.72
N PRO A 34 22.70 -0.83 8.42
CA PRO A 34 21.85 -1.90 7.86
C PRO A 34 22.39 -3.33 8.09
N ALA A 35 23.70 -3.50 8.30
CA ALA A 35 24.31 -4.80 8.59
C ALA A 35 24.22 -5.20 10.07
N TYR A 36 23.83 -4.27 10.96
CA TYR A 36 23.77 -4.54 12.41
C TYR A 36 22.35 -4.96 12.82
N ASN A 37 21.80 -5.96 12.13
CA ASN A 37 20.59 -6.61 12.62
C ASN A 37 20.91 -7.50 13.81
N ILE A 38 19.89 -7.83 14.58
CA ILE A 38 20.01 -8.47 15.88
C ILE A 38 19.47 -9.90 15.79
N TYR A 39 20.23 -10.86 16.31
CA TYR A 39 19.73 -12.20 16.60
C TYR A 39 19.66 -12.40 18.11
N ILE A 40 18.47 -12.73 18.62
CA ILE A 40 18.23 -13.01 20.04
C ILE A 40 18.10 -14.51 20.21
N ALA A 41 19.09 -15.12 20.87
CA ALA A 41 19.11 -16.53 21.21
C ALA A 41 18.65 -16.76 22.65
N GLY A 42 18.13 -17.91 22.92
CA GLY A 42 17.80 -18.37 24.27
C GLY A 42 16.78 -19.49 24.28
N GLU A 43 16.68 -20.20 25.38
CA GLU A 43 15.68 -21.25 25.57
C GLU A 43 14.25 -20.67 25.65
N PRO A 44 13.22 -21.49 25.33
CA PRO A 44 11.84 -21.10 25.56
C PRO A 44 11.57 -20.76 27.04
N GLY A 45 10.92 -19.61 27.26
CA GLY A 45 10.53 -19.20 28.61
C GLY A 45 11.51 -18.33 29.38
N THR A 46 12.66 -17.95 28.75
CA THR A 46 13.65 -17.00 29.35
C THR A 46 13.20 -15.53 29.30
N GLY A 47 12.03 -15.22 28.72
CA GLY A 47 11.52 -13.85 28.61
C GLY A 47 12.03 -13.06 27.40
N LYS A 48 12.83 -13.65 26.51
CA LYS A 48 13.47 -12.97 25.37
C LYS A 48 12.53 -12.20 24.45
N SER A 49 11.38 -12.79 24.07
CA SER A 49 10.40 -12.12 23.20
C SER A 49 9.71 -10.95 23.88
N THR A 50 9.33 -11.10 25.15
CA THR A 50 8.69 -10.04 25.95
C THR A 50 9.64 -8.87 26.16
N TYR A 51 10.89 -9.15 26.48
CA TYR A 51 11.94 -8.15 26.62
C TYR A 51 12.20 -7.41 25.30
N ALA A 52 12.40 -8.18 24.21
CA ALA A 52 12.66 -7.61 22.90
C ALA A 52 11.58 -6.60 22.51
N LEU A 53 10.31 -6.99 22.61
CA LEU A 53 9.18 -6.11 22.29
C LEU A 53 9.07 -4.88 23.19
N LYS A 54 9.33 -5.02 24.52
CA LYS A 54 9.34 -3.90 25.45
C LYS A 54 10.40 -2.87 25.03
N VAL A 55 11.65 -3.30 24.85
CA VAL A 55 12.77 -2.43 24.51
C VAL A 55 12.60 -1.81 23.12
N LEU A 56 12.14 -2.59 22.12
CA LEU A 56 11.88 -2.06 20.78
C LEU A 56 10.81 -0.95 20.80
N ASN A 57 9.73 -1.12 21.56
CA ASN A 57 8.72 -0.07 21.69
C ASN A 57 9.26 1.17 22.42
N GLU A 58 10.13 1.00 23.42
CA GLU A 58 10.80 2.12 24.10
C GLU A 58 11.74 2.89 23.15
N TYR A 59 12.50 2.19 22.30
CA TYR A 59 13.34 2.83 21.29
C TYR A 59 12.52 3.44 20.15
N ALA A 60 11.46 2.77 19.73
CA ALA A 60 10.55 3.24 18.71
C ALA A 60 9.87 4.56 19.12
N SER A 61 9.48 4.72 20.39
CA SER A 61 8.86 5.94 20.90
C SER A 61 9.77 7.19 20.84
N LYS A 62 11.08 7.00 20.69
CA LYS A 62 12.08 8.08 20.56
C LYS A 62 12.38 8.44 19.10
N LYS A 63 11.85 7.70 18.14
CA LYS A 63 12.06 7.94 16.71
C LYS A 63 10.79 8.44 16.06
N ASN A 64 10.86 9.56 15.36
CA ASN A 64 9.75 10.09 14.55
C ASN A 64 10.08 9.89 13.06
N THR A 65 9.93 8.65 12.58
CA THR A 65 10.29 8.26 11.21
C THR A 65 9.11 7.69 10.41
N HIS A 66 7.90 8.05 10.79
CA HIS A 66 6.72 7.57 10.10
C HIS A 66 6.52 8.27 8.76
N LYS A 67 6.43 7.48 7.72
CA LYS A 67 6.08 7.91 6.37
C LYS A 67 4.92 7.08 5.88
N ASP A 68 3.98 7.71 5.17
CA ASP A 68 3.02 6.99 4.36
C ASP A 68 3.64 6.68 3.01
N TRP A 69 3.23 5.56 2.42
CA TRP A 69 3.70 5.15 1.10
C TRP A 69 2.49 4.86 0.21
N CYS A 70 2.50 5.46 -0.97
CA CYS A 70 1.45 5.29 -1.95
C CYS A 70 2.02 4.82 -3.28
N TYR A 71 1.27 3.99 -4.01
CA TYR A 71 1.49 3.81 -5.44
C TYR A 71 0.53 4.69 -6.23
N ILE A 72 1.08 5.34 -7.25
CA ILE A 72 0.36 6.14 -8.24
C ILE A 72 0.58 5.55 -9.63
N TYR A 73 -0.34 5.85 -10.53
CA TYR A 73 -0.26 5.41 -11.91
C TYR A 73 0.93 6.07 -12.63
N ASN A 74 1.63 5.31 -13.45
CA ASN A 74 2.71 5.80 -14.30
C ASN A 74 2.20 5.97 -15.73
N PHE A 75 2.00 7.20 -16.17
CA PHE A 75 1.51 7.51 -17.51
C PHE A 75 2.51 7.19 -18.62
N GLU A 76 3.83 7.17 -18.32
CA GLU A 76 4.87 6.81 -19.28
C GLU A 76 4.98 5.30 -19.44
N ASN A 77 4.88 4.54 -18.34
CA ASN A 77 4.93 3.08 -18.35
C ASN A 77 3.91 2.50 -17.35
N PRO A 78 2.69 2.15 -17.81
CA PRO A 78 1.63 1.61 -16.94
C PRO A 78 2.00 0.34 -16.18
N ARG A 79 3.05 -0.36 -16.63
CA ARG A 79 3.53 -1.59 -15.98
C ARG A 79 4.46 -1.32 -14.80
N GLU A 80 4.92 -0.10 -14.63
CA GLU A 80 5.84 0.31 -13.57
C GLU A 80 5.22 1.41 -12.69
N PRO A 81 4.22 1.08 -11.83
CA PRO A 81 3.63 2.06 -10.92
C PRO A 81 4.71 2.72 -10.05
N ILE A 82 4.55 4.02 -9.85
CA ILE A 82 5.52 4.85 -9.12
C ILE A 82 5.19 4.82 -7.63
N ILE A 83 6.20 4.58 -6.78
CA ILE A 83 6.06 4.70 -5.34
C ILE A 83 6.36 6.13 -4.88
N VAL A 84 5.52 6.65 -4.02
CA VAL A 84 5.63 8.00 -3.44
C VAL A 84 5.73 7.89 -1.93
N GLU A 85 6.72 8.57 -1.37
CA GLU A 85 6.91 8.76 0.06
C GLU A 85 6.24 10.06 0.50
N LEU A 86 5.42 9.99 1.53
CA LEU A 86 4.66 11.10 2.08
C LEU A 86 4.84 11.19 3.59
N GLU A 87 4.67 12.37 4.14
CA GLU A 87 4.56 12.52 5.59
C GLU A 87 3.34 11.76 6.11
N LYS A 88 3.42 11.37 7.38
CA LYS A 88 2.37 10.61 8.06
C LYS A 88 0.99 11.28 7.95
N GLY A 89 0.02 10.55 7.46
CA GLY A 89 -1.37 10.97 7.27
C GLY A 89 -1.64 11.60 5.89
N PHE A 90 -0.61 12.12 5.20
CA PHE A 90 -0.74 12.72 3.89
C PHE A 90 -1.12 11.72 2.79
N GLY A 91 -0.74 10.44 2.94
CA GLY A 91 -1.17 9.40 2.00
C GLY A 91 -2.68 9.20 1.98
N ARG A 92 -3.31 9.24 3.16
CA ARG A 92 -4.77 9.18 3.28
C ARG A 92 -5.45 10.44 2.75
N GLU A 93 -4.84 11.60 2.99
CA GLU A 93 -5.35 12.86 2.47
C GLU A 93 -5.27 12.89 0.94
N LEU A 94 -4.13 12.50 0.35
CA LEU A 94 -3.95 12.42 -1.09
C LEU A 94 -5.01 11.52 -1.74
N LYS A 95 -5.22 10.33 -1.18
CA LYS A 95 -6.28 9.41 -1.67
C LYS A 95 -7.65 10.08 -1.66
N LYS A 96 -8.02 10.72 -0.56
CA LYS A 96 -9.31 11.41 -0.42
C LYS A 96 -9.44 12.63 -1.34
N ASP A 97 -8.34 13.37 -1.53
CA ASP A 97 -8.34 14.54 -2.41
C ASP A 97 -8.51 14.13 -3.88
N MET A 98 -7.88 13.00 -4.28
CA MET A 98 -8.06 12.47 -5.64
C MET A 98 -9.47 11.91 -5.87
N GLU A 99 -10.08 11.25 -4.88
CA GLU A 99 -11.48 10.81 -4.95
C GLU A 99 -12.42 12.03 -5.13
N LYS A 100 -12.22 13.08 -4.34
CA LYS A 100 -13.00 14.32 -4.46
C LYS A 100 -12.75 15.07 -5.77
N LEU A 101 -11.52 15.04 -6.29
CA LEU A 101 -11.20 15.64 -7.58
C LEU A 101 -12.10 15.05 -8.68
N ILE A 102 -12.16 13.72 -8.75
CA ILE A 102 -12.97 13.05 -9.78
C ILE A 102 -14.46 13.32 -9.60
N GLU A 103 -14.97 13.24 -8.35
CA GLU A 103 -16.36 13.57 -8.05
C GLU A 103 -16.72 15.01 -8.49
N SER A 104 -15.87 15.99 -8.14
CA SER A 104 -16.09 17.38 -8.53
C SER A 104 -16.00 17.60 -10.04
N LEU A 105 -15.04 16.96 -10.71
CA LEU A 105 -14.88 17.10 -12.15
C LEU A 105 -16.05 16.49 -12.93
N LEU A 106 -16.61 15.37 -12.49
CA LEU A 106 -17.80 14.77 -13.11
C LEU A 106 -19.01 15.75 -13.06
N GLU A 107 -19.19 16.45 -11.93
CA GLU A 107 -20.23 17.45 -11.78
C GLU A 107 -19.95 18.72 -12.61
N ASP A 108 -18.71 19.24 -12.53
CA ASP A 108 -18.34 20.49 -13.19
C ASP A 108 -18.30 20.34 -14.72
N PHE A 109 -17.85 19.21 -15.26
CA PHE A 109 -17.89 18.91 -16.69
C PHE A 109 -19.34 18.83 -17.19
N LYS A 110 -20.20 18.11 -16.48
CA LYS A 110 -21.61 18.04 -16.82
C LYS A 110 -22.25 19.44 -16.88
N ASN A 111 -22.05 20.25 -15.85
CA ASN A 111 -22.55 21.62 -15.79
C ASN A 111 -21.99 22.51 -16.91
N ALA A 112 -20.68 22.36 -17.25
CA ALA A 112 -20.05 23.17 -18.28
C ALA A 112 -20.57 22.82 -19.69
N PHE A 113 -20.69 21.54 -20.03
CA PHE A 113 -21.13 21.06 -21.35
C PHE A 113 -22.63 21.06 -21.54
N GLU A 114 -23.44 21.06 -20.48
CA GLU A 114 -24.89 21.29 -20.52
C GLU A 114 -25.25 22.78 -20.43
N SER A 115 -24.27 23.69 -20.31
CA SER A 115 -24.53 25.13 -20.17
C SER A 115 -25.07 25.76 -21.45
N GLU A 116 -26.00 26.71 -21.30
CA GLU A 116 -26.58 27.49 -22.40
C GLU A 116 -25.50 28.23 -23.21
N ASN A 117 -24.43 28.68 -22.56
CA ASN A 117 -23.31 29.39 -23.22
C ASN A 117 -22.53 28.47 -24.15
N PHE A 118 -22.21 27.23 -23.72
CA PHE A 118 -21.55 26.26 -24.58
C PHE A 118 -22.39 25.93 -25.82
N GLU A 119 -23.67 25.66 -25.64
CA GLU A 119 -24.58 25.37 -26.73
C GLU A 119 -24.68 26.56 -27.73
N ILE A 120 -24.69 27.81 -27.25
CA ILE A 120 -24.70 29.00 -28.11
C ILE A 120 -23.40 29.09 -28.92
N GLU A 121 -22.23 28.90 -28.30
CA GLU A 121 -20.95 29.00 -29.00
C GLU A 121 -20.75 27.86 -30.00
N LYS A 122 -21.10 26.65 -29.64
CA LYS A 122 -21.09 25.48 -30.51
C LYS A 122 -21.99 25.65 -31.72
N ASN A 123 -23.21 26.12 -31.48
CA ASN A 123 -24.19 26.39 -32.57
C ASN A 123 -23.72 27.50 -33.50
N LYS A 124 -23.02 28.53 -33.02
CA LYS A 124 -22.47 29.57 -33.91
C LYS A 124 -21.42 28.98 -34.87
N LEU A 125 -20.53 28.13 -34.39
CA LEU A 125 -19.50 27.45 -35.22
C LEU A 125 -20.17 26.55 -36.27
N LEU A 126 -21.21 25.83 -35.88
CA LEU A 126 -21.96 24.96 -36.79
C LEU A 126 -22.79 25.74 -37.80
N ASP A 127 -23.39 26.85 -37.38
CA ASP A 127 -24.15 27.74 -38.28
C ASP A 127 -23.26 28.38 -39.34
N GLU A 128 -22.03 28.80 -38.99
CA GLU A 128 -21.06 29.31 -39.98
C GLU A 128 -20.74 28.25 -41.03
N TYR A 129 -20.52 27.01 -40.63
CA TYR A 129 -20.32 25.89 -41.53
C TYR A 129 -21.56 25.64 -42.44
N GLU A 130 -22.76 25.58 -41.85
CA GLU A 130 -23.99 25.35 -42.62
C GLU A 130 -24.28 26.49 -43.64
N ILE A 131 -23.98 27.74 -43.28
CA ILE A 131 -24.10 28.90 -44.19
C ILE A 131 -23.15 28.74 -45.38
N GLU A 132 -21.88 28.42 -45.16
CA GLU A 132 -20.90 28.25 -46.24
C GLU A 132 -21.23 27.04 -47.14
N LYS A 133 -21.64 25.94 -46.57
CA LYS A 133 -22.11 24.74 -47.26
C LYS A 133 -23.33 25.04 -48.13
N ASP A 134 -24.33 25.76 -47.59
CA ASP A 134 -25.51 26.18 -48.30
C ASP A 134 -25.17 27.13 -49.46
N MET A 135 -24.21 28.04 -49.30
CA MET A 135 -23.72 28.90 -50.39
C MET A 135 -23.11 28.09 -51.52
N LEU A 136 -22.27 27.11 -51.19
CA LEU A 136 -21.64 26.22 -52.21
C LEU A 136 -22.71 25.40 -52.97
N LEU A 137 -23.69 24.87 -52.24
CA LEU A 137 -24.78 24.09 -52.81
C LEU A 137 -25.68 24.94 -53.70
N LYS A 138 -26.02 26.20 -53.31
CA LYS A 138 -26.79 27.14 -54.09
C LYS A 138 -26.09 27.57 -55.35
N GLN A 139 -24.74 27.79 -55.29
CA GLN A 139 -23.95 28.15 -56.47
C GLN A 139 -23.95 27.02 -57.53
N ILE A 140 -23.70 25.78 -57.10
CA ILE A 140 -23.67 24.65 -58.05
C ILE A 140 -25.09 24.32 -58.55
N LYS A 141 -26.11 24.46 -57.71
CA LYS A 141 -27.50 24.29 -58.12
C LYS A 141 -27.92 25.32 -59.21
N LYS A 142 -27.59 26.58 -58.99
CA LYS A 142 -27.87 27.65 -59.96
C LYS A 142 -27.18 27.41 -61.29
N TYR A 143 -25.90 27.05 -61.25
CA TYR A 143 -25.12 26.72 -62.46
C TYR A 143 -25.68 25.48 -63.20
N GLY A 144 -26.14 24.47 -62.45
CA GLY A 144 -26.82 23.30 -63.01
C GLY A 144 -28.14 23.67 -63.73
N GLU A 145 -28.96 24.50 -63.08
CA GLU A 145 -30.25 24.98 -63.64
C GLU A 145 -30.02 25.80 -64.91
N GLU A 146 -29.00 26.68 -64.93
CA GLU A 146 -28.60 27.43 -66.16
C GLU A 146 -28.19 26.54 -67.34
N LYS A 147 -27.66 25.34 -67.03
CA LYS A 147 -27.28 24.34 -68.01
C LYS A 147 -28.36 23.29 -68.30
N GLY A 148 -29.56 23.44 -67.75
CA GLY A 148 -30.69 22.53 -67.98
C GLY A 148 -30.70 21.25 -67.13
N PHE A 149 -30.01 21.25 -66.01
CA PHE A 149 -29.92 20.12 -65.08
C PHE A 149 -30.50 20.48 -63.70
N LYS A 150 -31.16 19.54 -63.07
CA LYS A 150 -31.65 19.64 -61.68
C LYS A 150 -30.68 18.91 -60.74
N LEU A 151 -30.23 19.57 -59.68
CA LEU A 151 -29.42 18.98 -58.62
C LEU A 151 -30.26 18.07 -57.73
N LYS A 152 -29.78 16.83 -57.51
CA LYS A 152 -30.31 15.90 -56.53
C LYS A 152 -29.21 15.50 -55.55
N GLN A 153 -29.39 15.76 -54.25
CA GLN A 153 -28.52 15.25 -53.20
C GLN A 153 -28.85 13.80 -52.90
N SER A 154 -27.82 12.95 -52.77
CA SER A 154 -27.94 11.56 -52.30
C SER A 154 -26.91 11.32 -51.21
N LYS A 155 -27.05 10.22 -50.44
CA LYS A 155 -26.06 9.80 -49.44
C LYS A 155 -24.66 9.56 -50.03
N MET A 156 -24.55 9.39 -51.39
CA MET A 156 -23.29 9.14 -52.08
C MET A 156 -22.69 10.41 -52.74
N GLY A 157 -23.37 11.56 -52.65
CA GLY A 157 -22.91 12.83 -53.24
C GLY A 157 -23.98 13.60 -54.01
N ILE A 158 -23.55 14.52 -54.87
CA ILE A 158 -24.38 15.37 -55.67
C ILE A 158 -24.51 14.76 -57.07
N VAL A 159 -25.77 14.61 -57.54
CA VAL A 159 -26.07 14.06 -58.88
C VAL A 159 -26.93 15.08 -59.62
N PHE A 160 -26.64 15.27 -60.93
CA PHE A 160 -27.41 16.12 -61.80
C PHE A 160 -28.33 15.29 -62.70
N ILE A 161 -29.60 15.66 -62.74
CA ILE A 161 -30.64 15.02 -63.55
C ILE A 161 -31.11 16.02 -64.63
N PRO A 162 -31.17 15.62 -65.90
CA PRO A 162 -31.69 16.51 -66.97
C PRO A 162 -33.10 17.00 -66.69
N LEU A 163 -33.41 18.27 -67.01
CA LEU A 163 -34.74 18.86 -66.86
C LEU A 163 -35.67 18.55 -68.04
N LYS A 164 -35.12 18.10 -69.20
CA LYS A 164 -35.88 17.62 -70.37
C LYS A 164 -35.75 16.14 -70.51
N GLU A 165 -36.83 15.41 -70.66
CA GLU A 165 -36.82 14.02 -71.13
C GLU A 165 -36.42 14.04 -72.60
N GLU A 166 -35.56 13.07 -73.01
CA GLU A 166 -35.07 12.92 -74.37
C GLU A 166 -36.22 12.61 -75.35
N GLU A 167 -36.71 13.65 -76.06
CA GLU A 167 -37.46 13.51 -77.30
C GLU A 167 -37.02 14.66 -78.20
N ASP A 168 -35.87 14.49 -78.95
CA ASP A 168 -35.56 14.93 -80.28
C ASP A 168 -34.09 14.73 -80.60
N GLU A 169 -33.80 13.81 -81.53
CA GLU A 169 -32.48 13.50 -82.05
C GLU A 169 -31.99 14.64 -82.98
N SER A 170 -30.96 15.43 -82.54
CA SER A 170 -30.07 16.17 -83.45
C SER A 170 -28.65 16.11 -82.90
N ASP A 171 -27.72 15.57 -83.73
CA ASP A 171 -26.32 15.24 -83.38
C ASP A 171 -25.49 16.37 -82.72
N GLU A 172 -25.78 17.65 -83.00
CA GLU A 172 -25.03 18.81 -82.52
C GLU A 172 -25.47 19.22 -81.07
N SER A 173 -26.69 18.90 -80.64
CA SER A 173 -27.20 19.17 -79.29
C SER A 173 -26.65 18.20 -78.24
N ASP A 174 -26.27 16.99 -78.68
CA ASP A 174 -25.77 15.95 -77.80
C ASP A 174 -24.34 16.22 -77.35
N GLU A 175 -23.46 16.75 -78.18
CA GLU A 175 -22.05 17.04 -77.81
C GLU A 175 -21.97 18.18 -76.76
N GLU A 176 -22.74 19.26 -76.88
CA GLU A 176 -22.84 20.33 -75.89
C GLU A 176 -23.45 19.84 -74.55
N PHE A 177 -24.46 18.99 -74.64
CA PHE A 177 -25.10 18.41 -73.49
C PHE A 177 -24.16 17.49 -72.67
N TYR A 178 -23.47 16.57 -73.34
CA TYR A 178 -22.46 15.69 -72.70
C TYR A 178 -21.30 16.47 -72.11
N LYS A 179 -20.87 17.54 -72.78
CA LYS A 179 -19.82 18.44 -72.30
C LYS A 179 -20.26 19.18 -71.03
N ALA A 180 -21.48 19.76 -71.04
CA ALA A 180 -22.07 20.42 -69.86
C ALA A 180 -22.27 19.45 -68.68
N LYS A 181 -22.72 18.22 -68.92
CA LYS A 181 -22.85 17.18 -67.91
C LYS A 181 -21.51 16.85 -67.26
N ARG A 182 -20.44 16.66 -68.07
CA ARG A 182 -19.11 16.38 -67.60
C ARG A 182 -18.48 17.53 -66.80
N GLU A 183 -18.74 18.78 -67.20
CA GLU A 183 -18.35 19.97 -66.44
C GLU A 183 -19.03 20.02 -65.07
N LEU A 184 -20.34 19.74 -65.02
CA LEU A 184 -21.13 19.71 -63.80
C LEU A 184 -20.69 18.58 -62.83
N GLU A 185 -20.41 17.38 -63.39
CA GLU A 185 -19.88 16.26 -62.59
C GLU A 185 -18.54 16.63 -61.98
N ASN A 186 -17.63 17.26 -62.73
CA ASN A 186 -16.33 17.72 -62.20
C ASN A 186 -16.52 18.82 -61.13
N MET A 187 -17.45 19.76 -61.32
CA MET A 187 -17.77 20.79 -60.34
C MET A 187 -18.37 20.16 -59.10
N ALA A 188 -19.26 19.16 -59.26
CA ALA A 188 -19.84 18.44 -58.11
C ALA A 188 -18.79 17.78 -57.25
N ILE A 189 -17.81 17.12 -57.90
CA ILE A 189 -16.66 16.51 -57.16
C ILE A 189 -15.87 17.56 -56.40
N GLN A 190 -15.62 18.73 -56.97
CA GLN A 190 -14.90 19.81 -56.30
C GLN A 190 -15.72 20.42 -55.13
N VAL A 191 -17.03 20.58 -55.29
CA VAL A 191 -17.90 21.09 -54.25
C VAL A 191 -18.01 20.10 -53.12
N VAL A 192 -18.20 18.81 -53.38
CA VAL A 192 -18.20 17.74 -52.34
C VAL A 192 -16.88 17.74 -51.60
N TYR A 193 -15.75 17.88 -52.25
CA TYR A 193 -14.44 17.97 -51.62
C TYR A 193 -14.33 19.21 -50.71
N LYS A 194 -14.81 20.38 -51.19
CA LYS A 194 -14.85 21.59 -50.34
C LYS A 194 -15.75 21.46 -49.13
N ILE A 195 -16.93 20.87 -49.30
CA ILE A 195 -17.85 20.62 -48.18
C ILE A 195 -17.21 19.73 -47.12
N ARG A 196 -16.53 18.65 -47.56
CA ARG A 196 -15.84 17.76 -46.61
C ARG A 196 -14.71 18.49 -45.86
N ASN A 197 -13.93 19.34 -46.54
CA ASN A 197 -12.92 20.15 -45.87
C ASN A 197 -13.50 21.14 -44.88
N LEU A 198 -14.66 21.76 -45.17
CA LEU A 198 -15.36 22.64 -44.25
C LEU A 198 -15.89 21.88 -43.02
N GLU A 199 -16.39 20.65 -43.24
CA GLU A 199 -16.84 19.76 -42.19
C GLU A 199 -15.69 19.41 -41.21
N GLU A 200 -14.53 19.03 -41.76
CA GLU A 200 -13.30 18.76 -40.96
C GLU A 200 -12.83 20.02 -40.18
N ILE A 201 -12.95 21.23 -40.76
CA ILE A 201 -12.64 22.49 -40.10
C ILE A 201 -13.61 22.78 -38.97
N ALA A 202 -14.91 22.58 -39.19
CA ALA A 202 -15.95 22.79 -38.19
C ALA A 202 -15.83 21.82 -37.01
N GLU A 203 -15.61 20.52 -37.30
CA GLU A 203 -15.35 19.51 -36.26
C GLU A 203 -14.12 19.87 -35.41
N LYS A 204 -13.07 20.33 -36.06
CA LYS A 204 -11.84 20.75 -35.36
C LYS A 204 -12.08 21.99 -34.49
N ALA A 205 -12.84 22.98 -34.97
CA ALA A 205 -13.14 24.17 -34.19
C ALA A 205 -14.02 23.84 -32.98
N VAL A 206 -14.96 22.91 -33.12
CA VAL A 206 -15.78 22.43 -31.97
C VAL A 206 -14.90 21.73 -30.96
N LEU A 207 -13.96 20.86 -31.40
CA LEU A 207 -13.03 20.17 -30.51
C LEU A 207 -12.12 21.16 -29.77
N GLU A 208 -11.60 22.19 -30.45
CA GLU A 208 -10.80 23.25 -29.82
C GLU A 208 -11.61 24.00 -28.75
N LEU A 209 -12.88 24.29 -28.97
CA LEU A 209 -13.78 24.88 -27.99
C LEU A 209 -13.99 23.96 -26.78
N GLU A 210 -14.23 22.66 -27.04
CA GLU A 210 -14.37 21.65 -25.98
C GLU A 210 -13.11 21.55 -25.12
N GLU A 211 -11.93 21.57 -25.75
CA GLU A 211 -10.64 21.57 -25.02
C GLU A 211 -10.42 22.83 -24.17
N GLU A 212 -10.82 24.01 -24.67
CA GLU A 212 -10.70 25.26 -23.91
C GLU A 212 -11.59 25.22 -22.67
N ILE A 213 -12.81 24.74 -22.79
CA ILE A 213 -13.73 24.58 -21.66
C ILE A 213 -13.18 23.53 -20.67
N ALA A 214 -12.69 22.40 -21.16
CA ALA A 214 -12.07 21.39 -20.31
C ALA A 214 -10.88 21.96 -19.51
N LYS A 215 -10.05 22.79 -20.13
CA LYS A 215 -8.93 23.49 -19.45
C LYS A 215 -9.46 24.41 -18.34
N LEU A 216 -10.49 25.19 -18.62
CA LEU A 216 -11.09 26.10 -17.62
C LEU A 216 -11.67 25.33 -16.41
N VAL A 217 -12.26 24.18 -16.63
CA VAL A 217 -12.82 23.32 -15.58
C VAL A 217 -11.70 22.66 -14.76
N VAL A 218 -10.70 22.08 -15.40
CA VAL A 218 -9.68 21.24 -14.74
C VAL A 218 -8.64 22.08 -14.00
N GLU A 219 -8.21 23.21 -14.58
CA GLU A 219 -7.07 24.01 -14.11
C GLU A 219 -7.18 24.46 -12.65
N PRO A 220 -8.30 24.98 -12.15
CA PRO A 220 -8.43 25.41 -10.75
C PRO A 220 -8.27 24.25 -9.76
N HIS A 221 -8.79 23.08 -10.09
CA HIS A 221 -8.71 21.88 -9.24
C HIS A 221 -7.28 21.38 -9.14
N ILE A 222 -6.62 21.22 -10.29
CA ILE A 222 -5.23 20.73 -10.33
C ILE A 222 -4.29 21.72 -9.66
N LYS A 223 -4.45 23.04 -9.91
CA LYS A 223 -3.62 24.08 -9.29
C LYS A 223 -3.70 24.01 -7.77
N ARG A 224 -4.90 23.88 -7.20
CA ARG A 224 -5.09 23.75 -5.74
C ARG A 224 -4.36 22.52 -5.17
N LEU A 225 -4.37 21.38 -5.88
CA LEU A 225 -3.67 20.18 -5.46
C LEU A 225 -2.16 20.35 -5.60
N CYS A 226 -1.67 20.97 -6.68
CA CYS A 226 -0.27 21.28 -6.86
C CYS A 226 0.27 22.19 -5.74
N GLU A 227 -0.49 23.19 -5.33
CA GLU A 227 -0.13 24.04 -4.20
C GLU A 227 -0.07 23.26 -2.87
N LYS A 228 -1.05 22.36 -2.63
CA LYS A 228 -1.07 21.53 -1.42
C LYS A 228 0.10 20.55 -1.34
N TYR A 229 0.50 19.99 -2.47
CA TYR A 229 1.55 18.95 -2.56
C TYR A 229 2.85 19.49 -3.21
N GLU A 230 3.16 20.78 -3.05
CA GLU A 230 4.30 21.47 -3.67
C GLU A 230 5.67 20.82 -3.39
N ASN A 231 5.82 20.20 -2.22
CA ASN A 231 7.07 19.57 -1.79
C ASN A 231 7.28 18.13 -2.33
N TYR A 232 6.40 17.63 -3.21
CA TYR A 232 6.43 16.25 -3.69
C TYR A 232 6.51 16.18 -5.22
N ASP A 233 7.72 16.24 -5.79
CA ASP A 233 7.96 16.28 -7.24
C ASP A 233 7.23 15.18 -8.02
N LYS A 234 7.21 13.94 -7.51
CA LYS A 234 6.50 12.82 -8.14
C LYS A 234 4.98 13.07 -8.22
N ILE A 235 4.40 13.72 -7.22
CA ILE A 235 2.98 14.09 -7.21
C ILE A 235 2.73 15.23 -8.19
N GLN A 236 3.60 16.23 -8.24
CA GLN A 236 3.49 17.33 -9.20
C GLN A 236 3.45 16.79 -10.64
N THR A 237 4.41 15.92 -10.99
CA THR A 237 4.44 15.27 -12.31
C THR A 237 3.19 14.44 -12.57
N TYR A 238 2.70 13.71 -11.58
CA TYR A 238 1.49 12.92 -11.69
C TYR A 238 0.24 13.79 -11.95
N LEU A 239 0.07 14.88 -11.21
CA LEU A 239 -1.05 15.82 -11.38
C LEU A 239 -1.05 16.51 -12.74
N GLU A 240 0.13 16.88 -13.25
CA GLU A 240 0.26 17.44 -14.60
C GLU A 240 -0.08 16.43 -15.70
N ASN A 241 0.26 15.16 -15.51
CA ASN A 241 -0.12 14.10 -16.44
C ASN A 241 -1.63 13.80 -16.37
N ILE A 242 -2.22 13.83 -15.18
CA ILE A 242 -3.67 13.73 -15.00
C ILE A 242 -4.39 14.87 -15.72
N LYS A 243 -3.90 16.11 -15.58
CA LYS A 243 -4.48 17.26 -16.30
C LYS A 243 -4.55 17.01 -17.81
N LYS A 244 -3.44 16.52 -18.39
CA LYS A 244 -3.38 16.22 -19.83
C LYS A 244 -4.31 15.08 -20.21
N ASP A 245 -4.32 14.00 -19.45
CA ASP A 245 -5.15 12.81 -19.72
C ASP A 245 -6.65 13.13 -19.58
N ILE A 246 -7.05 13.96 -18.60
CA ILE A 246 -8.45 14.40 -18.45
C ILE A 246 -8.89 15.27 -19.64
N ILE A 247 -8.05 16.19 -20.12
CA ILE A 247 -8.38 17.04 -21.27
C ILE A 247 -8.50 16.18 -22.53
N GLU A 248 -7.59 15.22 -22.74
CA GLU A 248 -7.61 14.30 -23.89
C GLU A 248 -8.85 13.38 -23.90
N TYR A 249 -9.28 12.92 -22.72
CA TYR A 249 -10.43 12.01 -22.53
C TYR A 249 -11.61 12.67 -21.84
N MET A 250 -11.80 13.98 -22.03
CA MET A 250 -12.84 14.77 -21.37
C MET A 250 -14.24 14.21 -21.57
N TYR A 251 -14.51 13.58 -22.72
CA TYR A 251 -15.81 12.98 -23.03
C TYR A 251 -16.25 11.94 -21.98
N LEU A 252 -15.30 11.27 -21.29
CA LEU A 252 -15.60 10.30 -20.22
C LEU A 252 -16.23 10.95 -18.97
N PHE A 253 -16.14 12.26 -18.83
CA PHE A 253 -16.63 12.98 -17.66
C PHE A 253 -18.04 13.54 -17.81
N TYR A 254 -18.56 13.66 -19.03
CA TYR A 254 -19.93 14.17 -19.29
C TYR A 254 -20.85 13.16 -19.98
N LEU A 255 -20.38 11.99 -20.37
CA LEU A 255 -21.22 10.92 -20.88
C LEU A 255 -22.08 10.33 -19.73
N ASP A 256 -23.34 10.01 -20.03
CA ASP A 256 -24.21 9.33 -19.07
C ASP A 256 -23.73 7.89 -18.77
N GLU A 257 -24.02 7.41 -17.54
CA GLU A 257 -23.63 6.04 -17.11
C GLU A 257 -24.12 4.92 -18.05
N GLU A 258 -25.20 5.18 -18.81
CA GLU A 258 -25.71 4.23 -19.80
C GLU A 258 -24.88 4.20 -21.08
N GLU A 259 -24.22 5.30 -21.41
CA GLU A 259 -23.32 5.44 -22.58
C GLU A 259 -21.90 4.94 -22.26
N LEU A 260 -21.46 5.03 -21.00
CA LEU A 260 -20.25 4.38 -20.46
C LEU A 260 -20.38 2.85 -20.35
N LYS A 261 -21.07 2.22 -21.32
CA LYS A 261 -21.34 0.75 -21.30
C LYS A 261 -20.12 -0.09 -21.57
N ASP A 262 -19.09 0.46 -22.14
CA ASP A 262 -17.87 -0.29 -22.41
C ASP A 262 -17.01 -0.37 -21.16
N LYS A 263 -16.59 -1.60 -20.84
CA LYS A 263 -15.72 -1.94 -19.69
C LYS A 263 -14.40 -1.13 -19.68
N TYR A 264 -13.97 -0.66 -20.85
CA TYR A 264 -12.76 0.16 -21.01
C TYR A 264 -12.90 1.54 -20.37
N ASP A 265 -14.06 2.17 -20.42
CA ASP A 265 -14.27 3.52 -19.89
C ASP A 265 -14.19 3.55 -18.36
N LYS A 266 -14.74 2.52 -17.70
CA LYS A 266 -14.62 2.38 -16.22
C LYS A 266 -13.19 2.03 -15.76
N GLU A 267 -12.43 1.30 -16.57
CA GLU A 267 -11.03 0.98 -16.31
C GLU A 267 -10.13 2.24 -16.45
N HIS A 268 -10.54 3.24 -17.24
CA HIS A 268 -9.79 4.49 -17.42
C HIS A 268 -9.60 5.26 -16.11
N PHE A 269 -10.67 5.39 -15.30
CA PHE A 269 -10.65 6.10 -14.00
C PHE A 269 -9.74 5.45 -12.95
N ILE A 270 -9.25 4.23 -13.18
CA ILE A 270 -8.26 3.60 -12.29
C ILE A 270 -6.96 4.40 -12.26
N LYS A 271 -6.57 5.05 -13.36
CA LYS A 271 -5.36 5.89 -13.47
C LYS A 271 -5.31 7.02 -12.44
N TYR A 272 -6.47 7.51 -12.01
CA TYR A 272 -6.59 8.64 -11.07
C TYR A 272 -6.70 8.21 -9.61
N LYS A 273 -6.74 6.89 -9.35
CA LYS A 273 -6.80 6.35 -7.98
C LYS A 273 -5.44 6.35 -7.32
N ILE A 274 -5.44 6.42 -6.00
CA ILE A 274 -4.25 6.27 -5.18
C ILE A 274 -4.31 4.94 -4.43
N ASN A 275 -3.29 4.12 -4.56
CA ASN A 275 -3.12 2.97 -3.68
C ASN A 275 -2.34 3.39 -2.43
N LEU A 276 -3.03 3.58 -1.32
CA LEU A 276 -2.42 3.79 -0.01
C LEU A 276 -1.80 2.47 0.46
N PHE A 277 -0.54 2.25 0.07
CA PHE A 277 0.17 0.99 0.24
C PHE A 277 0.64 0.74 1.69
N VAL A 278 1.12 1.79 2.38
CA VAL A 278 1.42 1.78 3.81
C VAL A 278 0.81 3.02 4.46
N ASP A 279 -0.12 2.78 5.38
CA ASP A 279 -0.83 3.80 6.14
C ASP A 279 -0.34 3.82 7.59
N ASN A 280 0.51 4.75 7.91
CA ASN A 280 0.96 5.01 9.28
C ASN A 280 0.10 6.05 10.01
N GLY A 281 -0.81 6.74 9.31
CA GLY A 281 -1.74 7.73 9.87
C GLY A 281 -2.78 7.12 10.81
N SER A 282 -3.11 5.83 10.67
CA SER A 282 -4.10 5.13 11.49
C SER A 282 -3.54 4.53 12.79
N SER A 283 -2.21 4.51 12.97
CA SER A 283 -1.63 3.90 14.16
C SER A 283 -2.00 4.68 15.43
N LYS A 284 -2.46 3.96 16.48
CA LYS A 284 -2.85 4.55 17.77
C LYS A 284 -1.69 5.28 18.47
N ASN A 285 -0.44 4.90 18.18
CA ASN A 285 0.76 5.56 18.68
C ASN A 285 1.22 6.61 17.65
N LYS A 286 0.77 7.83 17.85
CA LYS A 286 0.97 8.93 16.89
C LYS A 286 2.42 9.36 16.65
N GLU A 287 3.38 8.97 17.48
CA GLU A 287 4.74 9.55 17.49
C GLU A 287 5.88 8.51 17.53
N SER A 288 5.60 7.21 17.44
CA SER A 288 6.63 6.16 17.57
C SER A 288 6.89 5.44 16.25
N ALA A 289 8.14 5.10 15.94
CA ALA A 289 8.48 4.27 14.76
C ALA A 289 7.71 2.95 14.76
N PRO A 290 7.44 2.33 13.59
CA PRO A 290 6.70 1.07 13.54
C PRO A 290 7.49 -0.08 14.17
N VAL A 291 6.83 -0.89 14.99
CA VAL A 291 7.33 -2.18 15.49
C VAL A 291 6.39 -3.26 14.99
N VAL A 292 6.81 -3.98 13.97
CA VAL A 292 6.01 -5.02 13.32
C VAL A 292 6.52 -6.39 13.74
N VAL A 293 5.62 -7.23 14.23
CA VAL A 293 5.89 -8.65 14.54
C VAL A 293 5.19 -9.50 13.51
N GLU A 294 5.93 -10.27 12.72
CA GLU A 294 5.36 -11.19 11.75
C GLU A 294 5.54 -12.64 12.23
N ILE A 295 4.42 -13.26 12.57
CA ILE A 295 4.40 -14.61 13.13
C ILE A 295 4.42 -15.68 12.02
N ASN A 296 3.81 -15.35 10.86
CA ASN A 296 3.77 -16.24 9.70
C ASN A 296 4.55 -15.64 8.53
N PRO A 297 5.89 -15.73 8.53
CA PRO A 297 6.77 -15.04 7.59
C PRO A 297 6.83 -15.71 6.22
N SER A 298 5.66 -15.98 5.59
CA SER A 298 5.59 -16.39 4.20
C SER A 298 6.07 -15.27 3.26
N PRO A 299 6.50 -15.58 2.03
CA PRO A 299 6.94 -14.55 1.08
C PRO A 299 5.91 -13.44 0.90
N ALA A 300 4.63 -13.78 0.75
CA ALA A 300 3.55 -12.80 0.60
C ALA A 300 3.37 -11.91 1.83
N ASN A 301 3.46 -12.47 3.04
CA ASN A 301 3.31 -11.71 4.28
C ASN A 301 4.52 -10.80 4.55
N LEU A 302 5.72 -11.20 4.15
CA LEU A 302 6.93 -10.40 4.33
C LEU A 302 7.09 -9.32 3.28
N PHE A 303 6.97 -9.68 1.99
CA PHE A 303 7.34 -8.83 0.86
C PHE A 303 6.14 -8.29 0.09
N GLY A 304 4.91 -8.57 0.56
CA GLY A 304 3.69 -8.14 -0.11
C GLY A 304 3.26 -9.05 -1.26
N LYS A 305 2.15 -8.73 -1.85
CA LYS A 305 1.56 -9.46 -2.97
C LYS A 305 0.71 -8.53 -3.84
N ALA A 306 0.43 -8.95 -5.08
CA ALA A 306 -0.64 -8.41 -5.87
C ALA A 306 -1.88 -9.29 -5.74
N GLU A 307 -3.07 -8.72 -5.67
CA GLU A 307 -4.34 -9.43 -5.81
C GLU A 307 -4.74 -9.49 -7.28
N TYR A 308 -5.41 -10.55 -7.67
CA TYR A 308 -5.76 -10.82 -9.06
C TYR A 308 -7.26 -11.02 -9.21
N ASP A 309 -7.84 -10.42 -10.27
CA ASP A 309 -9.19 -10.75 -10.73
C ASP A 309 -9.13 -11.83 -11.79
N TYR A 310 -10.01 -12.79 -11.65
CA TYR A 310 -10.20 -13.83 -12.64
C TYR A 310 -11.46 -13.52 -13.45
N ALA A 311 -11.30 -12.98 -14.66
CA ALA A 311 -12.41 -12.69 -15.55
C ALA A 311 -12.18 -13.33 -16.92
N ASN A 312 -13.14 -14.13 -17.39
CA ASN A 312 -13.11 -14.76 -18.72
C ASN A 312 -11.82 -15.56 -19.02
N GLY A 313 -11.25 -16.24 -18.02
CA GLY A 313 -10.01 -17.03 -18.18
C GLY A 313 -8.72 -16.20 -18.19
N ASN A 314 -8.79 -14.88 -18.08
CA ASN A 314 -7.65 -13.99 -17.98
C ASN A 314 -7.42 -13.52 -16.55
N ILE A 315 -6.15 -13.47 -16.15
CA ILE A 315 -5.71 -12.92 -14.88
C ILE A 315 -5.43 -11.42 -15.09
N LYS A 316 -6.21 -10.56 -14.43
CA LYS A 316 -6.00 -9.11 -14.46
C LYS A 316 -5.60 -8.61 -13.07
N THR A 317 -4.71 -7.66 -13.05
CA THR A 317 -4.38 -6.88 -11.84
C THR A 317 -4.00 -5.46 -12.26
N ASP A 318 -4.09 -4.55 -11.33
CA ASP A 318 -3.64 -3.17 -11.48
C ASP A 318 -2.90 -2.72 -10.22
N PHE A 319 -2.32 -1.52 -10.26
CA PHE A 319 -1.52 -1.01 -9.16
C PHE A 319 -2.32 -0.78 -7.86
N THR A 320 -3.64 -0.64 -7.94
CA THR A 320 -4.50 -0.45 -6.76
C THR A 320 -4.66 -1.72 -5.93
N LYS A 321 -4.28 -2.89 -6.50
CA LYS A 321 -4.37 -4.22 -5.88
C LYS A 321 -3.04 -4.71 -5.28
N LEU A 322 -2.03 -3.85 -5.24
CA LEU A 322 -0.77 -4.14 -4.56
C LEU A 322 -0.97 -4.03 -3.05
N LEU A 323 -0.61 -5.06 -2.31
CA LEU A 323 -0.73 -5.14 -0.84
C LEU A 323 0.65 -5.19 -0.19
N SER A 324 0.83 -4.38 0.86
CA SER A 324 2.09 -4.28 1.60
C SER A 324 2.35 -5.51 2.46
N GLY A 325 3.61 -5.95 2.49
CA GLY A 325 4.11 -6.95 3.44
C GLY A 325 4.68 -6.32 4.71
N ALA A 326 5.18 -7.18 5.61
CA ALA A 326 5.73 -6.77 6.90
C ALA A 326 6.94 -5.84 6.75
N PHE A 327 7.83 -6.07 5.76
CA PHE A 327 8.95 -5.18 5.49
C PHE A 327 8.52 -3.77 5.11
N HIS A 328 7.44 -3.64 4.32
CA HIS A 328 6.89 -2.34 3.94
C HIS A 328 6.32 -1.61 5.17
N ARG A 329 5.52 -2.33 5.97
CA ARG A 329 4.89 -1.77 7.19
C ARG A 329 5.90 -1.42 8.29
N ALA A 330 7.04 -2.12 8.34
CA ALA A 330 8.11 -1.89 9.32
C ALA A 330 9.08 -0.79 8.90
N ASN A 331 8.96 -0.24 7.69
CA ASN A 331 9.92 0.72 7.16
C ASN A 331 10.01 1.99 8.02
N GLY A 332 11.21 2.45 8.29
CA GLY A 332 11.52 3.48 9.29
C GLY A 332 11.62 2.98 10.73
N GLY A 333 11.42 1.67 10.98
CA GLY A 333 11.35 1.09 12.33
C GLY A 333 11.96 -0.30 12.48
N TYR A 334 11.20 -1.21 13.06
CA TYR A 334 11.67 -2.52 13.51
C TYR A 334 10.77 -3.64 12.99
N LEU A 335 11.39 -4.71 12.48
CA LEU A 335 10.72 -5.95 12.10
C LEU A 335 11.22 -7.09 12.99
N VAL A 336 10.30 -7.73 13.69
CA VAL A 336 10.59 -8.89 14.56
C VAL A 336 10.07 -10.15 13.88
N LEU A 337 10.97 -11.12 13.70
CA LEU A 337 10.68 -12.44 13.12
C LEU A 337 11.15 -13.55 14.06
N TYR A 338 10.46 -14.69 14.01
CA TYR A 338 10.90 -15.91 14.67
C TYR A 338 11.68 -16.77 13.68
N ALA A 339 12.93 -17.07 14.00
CA ALA A 339 13.86 -17.77 13.11
C ALA A 339 13.36 -19.17 12.71
N ASP A 340 12.77 -19.90 13.66
CA ASP A 340 12.16 -21.22 13.42
C ASP A 340 10.96 -21.16 12.45
N GLN A 341 10.19 -20.07 12.50
CA GLN A 341 9.07 -19.88 11.56
C GLN A 341 9.56 -19.42 10.18
N LEU A 342 10.54 -18.52 10.16
CA LEU A 342 11.12 -18.00 8.91
C LEU A 342 11.77 -19.12 8.08
N LEU A 343 12.51 -20.03 8.71
CA LEU A 343 13.20 -21.11 8.02
C LEU A 343 12.26 -22.21 7.50
N LYS A 344 10.99 -22.24 7.93
CA LYS A 344 9.96 -23.09 7.28
C LYS A 344 9.68 -22.68 5.84
N TYR A 345 9.94 -21.42 5.51
CA TYR A 345 9.77 -20.83 4.18
C TYR A 345 11.14 -20.51 3.57
N THR A 346 11.77 -21.48 2.93
CA THR A 346 13.12 -21.29 2.33
C THR A 346 13.17 -20.07 1.41
N MET A 347 12.14 -19.85 0.60
CA MET A 347 12.05 -18.67 -0.27
C MET A 347 12.05 -17.36 0.51
N SER A 348 11.41 -17.30 1.67
CA SER A 348 11.38 -16.09 2.51
C SER A 348 12.78 -15.71 2.99
N TRP A 349 13.60 -16.71 3.37
CA TRP A 349 14.98 -16.49 3.80
C TRP A 349 15.85 -15.96 2.65
N GLU A 350 15.75 -16.55 1.47
CA GLU A 350 16.51 -16.13 0.28
C GLU A 350 16.11 -14.71 -0.19
N ILE A 351 14.81 -14.40 -0.23
CA ILE A 351 14.33 -13.06 -0.59
C ILE A 351 14.75 -12.03 0.48
N LEU A 352 14.75 -12.42 1.76
CA LEU A 352 15.21 -11.56 2.86
C LEU A 352 16.68 -11.17 2.67
N LYS A 353 17.58 -12.14 2.40
CA LYS A 353 18.99 -11.86 2.12
C LYS A 353 19.16 -10.92 0.93
N LYS A 354 18.45 -11.16 -0.17
CA LYS A 354 18.42 -10.29 -1.35
C LYS A 354 17.93 -8.88 -1.02
N THR A 355 16.91 -8.76 -0.18
CA THR A 355 16.36 -7.47 0.28
C THR A 355 17.40 -6.70 1.10
N LEU A 356 18.10 -7.37 2.02
CA LEU A 356 19.18 -6.75 2.80
C LEU A 356 20.38 -6.35 1.92
N GLN A 357 20.71 -7.15 0.91
CA GLN A 357 21.79 -6.89 -0.03
C GLN A 357 21.46 -5.68 -0.94
N THR A 358 20.28 -5.65 -1.52
CA THR A 358 19.89 -4.60 -2.47
C THR A 358 19.44 -3.31 -1.79
N LYS A 359 19.16 -3.38 -0.49
CA LYS A 359 18.55 -2.28 0.30
C LYS A 359 17.22 -1.79 -0.28
N LYS A 360 16.48 -2.69 -0.90
CA LYS A 360 15.17 -2.42 -1.51
C LYS A 360 14.22 -3.58 -1.21
N VAL A 361 12.99 -3.24 -0.85
CA VAL A 361 11.93 -4.25 -0.72
C VAL A 361 11.31 -4.47 -2.08
N ILE A 362 11.45 -5.70 -2.59
CA ILE A 362 10.98 -6.10 -3.91
C ILE A 362 9.63 -6.79 -3.74
N LEU A 363 8.61 -6.25 -4.40
CA LEU A 363 7.30 -6.88 -4.50
C LEU A 363 7.28 -7.75 -5.76
N GLU A 364 7.26 -9.06 -5.60
CA GLU A 364 7.17 -9.99 -6.73
C GLU A 364 5.72 -10.17 -7.16
N THR A 365 5.44 -9.99 -8.46
CA THR A 365 4.13 -10.18 -9.07
C THR A 365 4.18 -11.29 -10.12
N GLN A 366 3.07 -11.99 -10.30
CA GLN A 366 2.93 -13.04 -11.34
C GLN A 366 2.52 -12.46 -12.70
N THR A 367 2.35 -11.15 -12.80
CA THR A 367 1.93 -10.43 -14.01
C THR A 367 3.05 -9.55 -14.55
N ALA A 368 2.76 -8.84 -15.65
CA ALA A 368 3.70 -7.88 -16.26
C ALA A 368 3.90 -6.60 -15.43
N ILE A 369 3.14 -6.39 -14.34
CA ILE A 369 3.30 -5.22 -13.48
C ILE A 369 4.56 -5.40 -12.63
N LYS A 370 5.46 -4.42 -12.71
CA LYS A 370 6.72 -4.36 -11.93
C LYS A 370 6.77 -3.03 -11.19
N PRO A 371 6.17 -2.93 -9.99
CA PRO A 371 6.13 -1.68 -9.26
C PRO A 371 7.53 -1.22 -8.86
N GLU A 372 7.73 0.09 -8.79
CA GLU A 372 8.95 0.68 -8.25
C GLU A 372 9.21 0.15 -6.84
N ASN A 373 10.45 -0.26 -6.55
CA ASN A 373 10.80 -0.88 -5.28
C ASN A 373 10.94 0.16 -4.16
N MET A 374 10.41 -0.16 -2.98
CA MET A 374 10.56 0.66 -1.80
C MET A 374 11.99 0.59 -1.24
N PRO A 375 12.66 1.72 -0.93
CA PRO A 375 13.94 1.70 -0.22
C PRO A 375 13.77 1.08 1.17
N LEU A 376 14.75 0.26 1.60
CA LEU A 376 14.74 -0.42 2.89
C LEU A 376 15.38 0.44 3.99
N ASP A 377 14.60 0.77 5.01
CA ASP A 377 15.06 1.35 6.28
C ASP A 377 14.43 0.60 7.47
N VAL A 378 14.85 -0.64 7.68
CA VAL A 378 14.31 -1.53 8.71
C VAL A 378 15.43 -2.13 9.52
N LYS A 379 15.33 -2.06 10.86
CA LYS A 379 16.13 -2.84 11.79
C LYS A 379 15.46 -4.19 12.02
N LEU A 380 16.10 -5.25 11.55
CA LEU A 380 15.58 -6.61 11.69
C LEU A 380 16.04 -7.26 13.00
N VAL A 381 15.10 -7.90 13.69
CA VAL A 381 15.34 -8.67 14.92
C VAL A 381 14.83 -10.08 14.71
N LEU A 382 15.76 -11.05 14.68
CA LEU A 382 15.43 -12.47 14.67
C LEU A 382 15.45 -13.02 16.09
N ILE A 383 14.39 -13.73 16.47
CA ILE A 383 14.31 -14.43 17.77
C ILE A 383 14.33 -15.93 17.52
N GLY A 384 15.26 -16.63 18.14
CA GLY A 384 15.40 -18.08 17.93
C GLY A 384 16.06 -18.81 19.10
N SER A 385 16.46 -20.06 18.82
CA SER A 385 17.30 -20.85 19.73
C SER A 385 18.77 -20.73 19.37
N HIS A 386 19.68 -21.10 20.28
CA HIS A 386 21.09 -21.22 20.02
C HIS A 386 21.37 -22.20 18.86
N TYR A 387 20.62 -23.32 18.82
CA TYR A 387 20.73 -24.31 17.77
C TYR A 387 20.52 -23.75 16.37
N ILE A 388 19.49 -22.94 16.19
CA ILE A 388 19.20 -22.28 14.89
C ILE A 388 20.27 -21.25 14.56
N TYR A 389 20.74 -20.48 15.55
CA TYR A 389 21.86 -19.56 15.37
C TYR A 389 23.10 -20.28 14.87
N ASP A 390 23.50 -21.40 15.52
CA ASP A 390 24.67 -22.19 15.14
C ASP A 390 24.57 -22.76 13.72
N ILE A 391 23.37 -23.19 13.31
CA ILE A 391 23.12 -23.64 11.94
C ILE A 391 23.32 -22.48 10.96
N LEU A 392 22.67 -21.34 11.17
CA LEU A 392 22.77 -20.18 10.29
C LEU A 392 24.22 -19.66 10.22
N TYR A 393 24.89 -19.56 11.36
CA TYR A 393 26.28 -19.09 11.46
C TYR A 393 27.26 -19.98 10.71
N ARG A 394 27.06 -21.30 10.76
CA ARG A 394 28.00 -22.29 10.15
C ARG A 394 27.70 -22.58 8.69
N TYR A 395 26.48 -22.52 8.27
CA TYR A 395 26.06 -23.01 6.95
C TYR A 395 25.54 -21.93 6.00
N ASP A 396 25.31 -20.70 6.48
CA ASP A 396 24.89 -19.57 5.64
C ASP A 396 25.96 -18.47 5.67
N GLU A 397 26.76 -18.38 4.59
CA GLU A 397 27.88 -17.43 4.47
C GLU A 397 27.44 -15.95 4.56
N ASP A 398 26.17 -15.66 4.26
CA ASP A 398 25.62 -14.29 4.28
C ASP A 398 25.07 -13.90 5.65
N PHE A 399 24.76 -14.88 6.52
CA PHE A 399 24.17 -14.61 7.82
C PHE A 399 25.03 -13.66 8.67
N GLU A 400 26.31 -13.92 8.81
CA GLU A 400 27.25 -13.09 9.57
C GLU A 400 27.40 -11.67 8.99
N LYS A 401 27.17 -11.49 7.68
CA LYS A 401 27.23 -10.16 7.03
C LYS A 401 26.11 -9.24 7.51
N TYR A 402 24.92 -9.79 7.79
CA TYR A 402 23.72 -9.02 8.08
C TYR A 402 23.29 -9.05 9.54
N PHE A 403 23.74 -10.03 10.33
CA PHE A 403 23.40 -10.19 11.74
C PHE A 403 24.68 -10.08 12.59
N LYS A 404 25.08 -8.83 12.87
CA LYS A 404 26.31 -8.53 13.60
C LYS A 404 26.13 -8.54 15.12
N VAL A 405 24.90 -8.50 15.60
CA VAL A 405 24.59 -8.43 17.03
C VAL A 405 23.96 -9.73 17.48
N PHE A 406 24.66 -10.43 18.35
CA PHE A 406 24.18 -11.62 19.02
C PHE A 406 23.79 -11.27 20.45
N VAL A 407 22.52 -11.48 20.79
CA VAL A 407 21.94 -11.24 22.11
C VAL A 407 21.64 -12.59 22.73
N ASP A 408 22.46 -12.97 23.73
CA ASP A 408 22.45 -14.27 24.36
C ASP A 408 21.65 -14.24 25.68
N PHE A 409 20.52 -14.93 25.69
CA PHE A 409 19.72 -15.13 26.90
C PHE A 409 20.12 -16.40 27.63
N ASP A 410 20.78 -16.22 28.77
CA ASP A 410 21.21 -17.32 29.61
C ASP A 410 20.01 -18.07 30.23
N SER A 411 20.11 -19.39 30.34
CA SER A 411 19.08 -20.23 30.97
C SER A 411 19.18 -20.29 32.49
N GLU A 412 20.25 -19.71 33.05
CA GLU A 412 20.53 -19.66 34.47
C GLU A 412 21.25 -18.36 34.86
N MET A 413 21.18 -18.00 36.13
CA MET A 413 21.85 -16.85 36.74
C MET A 413 22.44 -17.23 38.08
N ASP A 414 23.42 -16.46 38.59
CA ASP A 414 24.04 -16.71 39.88
C ASP A 414 23.03 -16.57 41.03
N LYS A 415 23.15 -17.46 41.99
CA LYS A 415 22.36 -17.44 43.21
C LYS A 415 22.98 -16.50 44.23
N ASN A 416 22.53 -15.25 44.23
CA ASN A 416 22.93 -14.23 45.18
C ASN A 416 21.68 -13.53 45.74
N GLU A 417 21.89 -12.68 46.76
CA GLU A 417 20.77 -11.98 47.41
C GLU A 417 19.97 -11.12 46.45
N ASP A 418 20.59 -10.45 45.49
CA ASP A 418 19.94 -9.56 44.54
C ASP A 418 19.04 -10.34 43.55
N ASN A 419 19.53 -11.50 43.07
CA ASN A 419 18.75 -12.36 42.17
C ASN A 419 17.61 -13.10 42.91
N GLU A 420 17.81 -13.49 44.17
CA GLU A 420 16.76 -14.05 45.00
C GLU A 420 15.65 -13.00 45.28
N GLU A 421 16.03 -11.74 45.54
CA GLU A 421 15.10 -10.63 45.69
C GLU A 421 14.40 -10.31 44.35
N GLY A 422 15.14 -10.40 43.23
CA GLY A 422 14.62 -10.28 41.90
C GLY A 422 13.49 -11.29 41.59
N ILE A 423 13.64 -12.57 42.01
CA ILE A 423 12.56 -13.57 41.91
C ILE A 423 11.36 -13.17 42.76
N ALA A 424 11.55 -12.64 43.98
CA ALA A 424 10.47 -12.17 44.79
C ALA A 424 9.69 -11.01 44.15
N ARG A 425 10.43 -10.05 43.55
CA ARG A 425 9.85 -8.92 42.76
C ARG A 425 9.13 -9.39 41.51
N PHE A 426 9.67 -10.42 40.84
CA PHE A 426 9.01 -11.08 39.72
C PHE A 426 7.67 -11.71 40.13
N ILE A 427 7.64 -12.43 41.29
CA ILE A 427 6.41 -13.03 41.80
C ILE A 427 5.39 -11.92 42.15
N ALA A 428 5.82 -10.82 42.79
CA ALA A 428 4.97 -9.67 43.08
C ALA A 428 4.32 -9.10 41.82
N TYR A 429 5.16 -8.83 40.79
CA TYR A 429 4.69 -8.35 39.47
C TYR A 429 3.64 -9.29 38.86
N GLN A 430 3.89 -10.61 38.91
CA GLN A 430 2.97 -11.58 38.36
C GLN A 430 1.65 -11.71 39.16
N CYS A 431 1.71 -11.52 40.47
CA CYS A 431 0.50 -11.49 41.32
C CYS A 431 -0.39 -10.30 40.94
N ASP A 432 0.20 -9.11 40.78
CA ASP A 432 -0.55 -7.91 40.40
C ASP A 432 -1.12 -8.01 38.98
N LYS A 433 -0.30 -8.44 38.01
CA LYS A 433 -0.68 -8.54 36.61
C LYS A 433 -1.77 -9.56 36.34
N ASN A 434 -1.73 -10.71 37.03
CA ASN A 434 -2.62 -11.83 36.76
C ASN A 434 -3.70 -12.00 37.88
N ASN A 435 -3.81 -11.04 38.79
CA ASN A 435 -4.74 -11.07 39.91
C ASN A 435 -4.62 -12.36 40.76
N LEU A 436 -3.36 -12.76 41.06
CA LEU A 436 -3.05 -13.93 41.87
C LEU A 436 -2.94 -13.54 43.36
N ARG A 437 -3.08 -14.52 44.26
CA ARG A 437 -2.83 -14.32 45.68
C ARG A 437 -1.35 -14.08 45.95
N HIS A 438 -1.00 -13.05 46.72
CA HIS A 438 0.38 -12.75 47.08
C HIS A 438 1.00 -13.86 47.92
N PHE A 439 2.32 -14.01 47.83
CA PHE A 439 3.10 -15.09 48.40
C PHE A 439 3.71 -14.66 49.75
N THR A 440 3.61 -15.50 50.77
CA THR A 440 4.39 -15.32 51.99
C THR A 440 5.88 -15.50 51.72
N LYS A 441 6.73 -14.93 52.58
CA LYS A 441 8.22 -15.10 52.46
C LYS A 441 8.60 -16.56 52.34
N SER A 442 8.05 -17.46 53.16
CA SER A 442 8.35 -18.90 53.10
C SER A 442 7.87 -19.57 51.81
N ALA A 443 6.83 -19.05 51.17
CA ALA A 443 6.38 -19.52 49.86
C ALA A 443 7.36 -19.08 48.73
N VAL A 444 7.84 -17.82 48.77
CA VAL A 444 8.89 -17.32 47.87
C VAL A 444 10.18 -18.14 47.99
N GLU A 445 10.65 -18.42 49.20
CA GLU A 445 11.80 -19.27 49.45
C GLU A 445 11.66 -20.68 48.81
N GLU A 446 10.43 -21.23 48.80
CA GLU A 446 10.21 -22.54 48.16
C GLU A 446 10.21 -22.43 46.62
N VAL A 447 9.75 -21.30 46.05
CA VAL A 447 9.89 -21.01 44.60
C VAL A 447 11.36 -20.83 44.24
N ILE A 448 12.17 -20.16 45.06
CA ILE A 448 13.62 -20.02 44.87
C ILE A 448 14.32 -21.40 44.88
N LYS A 449 13.98 -22.26 45.82
CA LYS A 449 14.47 -23.66 45.86
C LYS A 449 14.04 -24.44 44.63
N PHE A 450 12.88 -24.21 44.10
CA PHE A 450 12.44 -24.81 42.83
C PHE A 450 13.26 -24.28 41.65
N SER A 451 13.52 -22.98 41.60
CA SER A 451 14.38 -22.36 40.59
C SER A 451 15.80 -22.94 40.60
N THR A 452 16.43 -23.11 41.81
CA THR A 452 17.72 -23.76 41.98
C THR A 452 17.71 -25.24 41.50
N ARG A 453 16.65 -25.99 41.80
CA ARG A 453 16.51 -27.36 41.28
C ARG A 453 16.33 -27.41 39.75
N LEU A 454 15.72 -26.39 39.18
CA LEU A 454 15.48 -26.29 37.73
C LEU A 454 16.75 -25.91 36.96
N SER A 455 17.72 -25.19 37.58
CA SER A 455 19.03 -24.95 36.97
C SER A 455 19.91 -26.18 36.98
N GLY A 456 19.72 -27.10 37.96
CA GLY A 456 20.58 -28.26 38.14
C GLY A 456 21.89 -27.99 38.90
N ASP A 457 22.11 -26.72 39.32
CA ASP A 457 23.28 -26.28 40.10
C ASP A 457 22.82 -25.61 41.39
N LEU A 458 23.49 -25.90 42.50
CA LEU A 458 23.13 -25.35 43.82
C LEU A 458 23.47 -23.87 43.97
N GLU A 459 24.42 -23.37 43.18
CA GLU A 459 24.89 -21.98 43.17
C GLU A 459 24.19 -21.14 42.09
N LYS A 460 23.24 -21.72 41.34
CA LYS A 460 22.51 -21.09 40.27
C LYS A 460 21.01 -21.05 40.50
N LEU A 461 20.38 -20.12 39.83
CA LEU A 461 18.93 -20.01 39.70
C LEU A 461 18.55 -20.09 38.21
N SER A 462 17.47 -20.75 37.90
CA SER A 462 16.99 -20.82 36.53
C SER A 462 16.31 -19.51 36.11
N THR A 463 16.57 -19.06 34.88
CA THR A 463 15.90 -17.96 34.21
C THR A 463 14.72 -18.43 33.33
N LYS A 464 14.33 -19.71 33.40
CA LYS A 464 13.15 -20.25 32.71
C LYS A 464 11.87 -19.80 33.42
N PHE A 465 11.59 -18.49 33.33
CA PHE A 465 10.48 -17.85 34.05
C PHE A 465 9.11 -18.44 33.75
N ASN A 466 8.88 -19.02 32.56
CA ASN A 466 7.65 -19.74 32.27
C ASN A 466 7.43 -20.93 33.22
N LYS A 467 8.50 -21.69 33.53
CA LYS A 467 8.44 -22.83 34.46
C LYS A 467 8.20 -22.41 35.90
N ILE A 468 8.82 -21.30 36.30
CA ILE A 468 8.59 -20.66 37.60
C ILE A 468 7.15 -20.17 37.69
N MET A 469 6.65 -19.51 36.63
CA MET A 469 5.30 -18.98 36.56
C MET A 469 4.22 -20.07 36.68
N GLU A 470 4.43 -21.24 36.05
CA GLU A 470 3.54 -22.38 36.21
C GLU A 470 3.33 -22.73 37.73
N VAL A 471 4.43 -22.77 38.47
CA VAL A 471 4.39 -23.06 39.93
C VAL A 471 3.73 -21.92 40.72
N VAL A 472 3.97 -20.68 40.31
CA VAL A 472 3.33 -19.50 40.97
C VAL A 472 1.83 -19.52 40.73
N ILE A 473 1.36 -19.76 39.52
CA ILE A 473 -0.08 -19.83 39.21
C ILE A 473 -0.74 -20.98 39.98
N GLU A 474 -0.15 -22.19 39.90
CA GLU A 474 -0.72 -23.35 40.58
C GLU A 474 -0.71 -23.21 42.14
N GLY A 475 0.39 -22.62 42.70
CA GLY A 475 0.47 -22.32 44.11
C GLY A 475 -0.62 -21.37 44.56
N SER A 476 -0.87 -20.30 43.80
CA SER A 476 -1.98 -19.36 44.08
C SER A 476 -3.34 -20.07 44.01
N ALA A 477 -3.57 -20.92 43.02
CA ALA A 477 -4.80 -21.70 42.89
C ALA A 477 -5.04 -22.64 44.10
N TYR A 478 -3.97 -23.33 44.59
CA TYR A 478 -4.10 -24.15 45.80
C TYR A 478 -4.39 -23.34 47.05
N ALA A 479 -3.85 -22.12 47.18
CA ALA A 479 -4.19 -21.20 48.26
C ALA A 479 -5.66 -20.76 48.17
N GLU A 480 -6.17 -20.53 46.97
CA GLU A 480 -7.58 -20.22 46.74
C GLU A 480 -8.51 -21.36 47.11
N PHE A 481 -8.22 -22.60 46.70
CA PHE A 481 -9.00 -23.78 47.07
C PHE A 481 -9.07 -23.99 48.58
N ARG A 482 -8.10 -23.48 49.30
CA ARG A 482 -8.01 -23.53 50.75
C ARG A 482 -8.60 -22.28 51.43
N ASN A 483 -9.16 -21.33 50.66
CA ASN A 483 -9.65 -20.04 51.15
C ASN A 483 -8.62 -19.23 51.96
N SER A 484 -7.31 -19.31 51.56
CA SER A 484 -6.22 -18.58 52.24
C SER A 484 -6.04 -17.24 51.59
N GLU A 485 -5.85 -16.18 52.35
CA GLU A 485 -5.56 -14.82 51.86
C GLU A 485 -4.25 -14.76 51.09
N TYR A 486 -3.24 -15.49 51.55
CA TYR A 486 -1.90 -15.56 50.97
C TYR A 486 -1.53 -16.97 50.56
N THR A 487 -0.71 -17.08 49.49
CA THR A 487 -0.07 -18.34 49.10
C THR A 487 1.03 -18.71 50.09
N LYS A 488 0.91 -19.88 50.73
CA LYS A 488 1.87 -20.39 51.72
C LYS A 488 2.82 -21.43 51.12
N GLN A 489 3.91 -21.76 51.87
CA GLN A 489 4.89 -22.78 51.46
C GLN A 489 4.23 -24.12 51.10
N CYS A 490 3.19 -24.54 51.83
CA CYS A 490 2.51 -25.82 51.59
C CYS A 490 1.81 -25.85 50.24
N ASP A 491 1.29 -24.69 49.76
CA ASP A 491 0.60 -24.56 48.48
C ASP A 491 1.59 -24.70 47.31
N VAL A 492 2.79 -24.06 47.45
CA VAL A 492 3.86 -24.16 46.47
C VAL A 492 4.44 -25.60 46.42
N LYS A 493 4.68 -26.24 47.57
CA LYS A 493 5.11 -27.63 47.64
C LYS A 493 4.11 -28.58 46.98
N LYS A 494 2.81 -28.34 47.18
CA LYS A 494 1.77 -29.11 46.53
C LYS A 494 1.78 -28.93 45.02
N ALA A 495 1.86 -27.67 44.54
CA ALA A 495 2.00 -27.36 43.08
C ALA A 495 3.16 -28.12 42.45
N ILE A 496 4.37 -28.07 43.07
CA ILE A 496 5.55 -28.78 42.59
C ILE A 496 5.36 -30.31 42.58
N SER A 497 4.75 -30.85 43.64
CA SER A 497 4.47 -32.29 43.76
C SER A 497 3.49 -32.78 42.69
N GLU A 498 2.38 -32.09 42.53
CA GLU A 498 1.35 -32.47 41.55
C GLU A 498 1.85 -32.30 40.12
N LYS A 499 2.69 -31.26 39.84
CA LYS A 499 3.34 -31.11 38.57
C LYS A 499 4.22 -32.29 38.18
N ARG A 500 4.99 -32.82 39.12
CA ARG A 500 5.83 -34.02 38.93
C ARG A 500 5.01 -35.27 38.59
N LYS A 501 3.78 -35.40 39.13
CA LYS A 501 2.93 -36.55 38.85
C LYS A 501 2.26 -36.47 37.47
N ARG A 502 2.16 -35.27 36.87
CA ARG A 502 1.53 -35.05 35.56
C ARG A 502 2.53 -35.20 34.40
N ILE A 503 3.83 -35.24 34.69
CA ILE A 503 4.90 -35.51 33.73
C ILE A 503 5.28 -36.98 33.79
#